data_ab80779db2a846b62b07e33c4f3abaf8
#
_entry.id   ab80779db2a846b62b07e33c4f3abaf8
#
_cell.length_a   1.000
_cell.length_b   1.000
_cell.length_c   1.000
_cell.angle_alpha   90.00
_cell.angle_beta   90.00
_cell.angle_gamma   90.00
#
_symmetry.space_group_name_H-M   'P 1'
#
loop_
_entity.id
_entity.type
_entity.pdbx_description
1 polymer ?
#
loop_
_entity_poly.entity_id
_entity_poly.type
_entity_poly.pdbx_seq_one_letter_code
_entity_poly.pdbx_strand_id
1 'polypeptide(L)'
;MSATLNYKSFSKEQQTMDNLEKQLICPICLEMFTKPVVILPCQHNLCRKCASDIFQASNPYLPIRGGTTVASGGRFRCPSCRHEVVLDRHGVYGLQRNLLVENIIDIYKQESSRPERKTEQPMCEEHEDEKINIYCLNCEVPTCSMCKVFGAHKDCQVAPLSNVYQRQKSELSDGIAVLVGSNDRVQGIVTQLEETCRTVEECCKRQKEQLCEKFDYLYAILEERKAGSQLLTSGGFAIMSHKPSLRRSKLHFIDHET
;
A
#
# COMPACT_ATOMS: atom_id res chain seq x y z
N MET A 1 12.76 29.26 44.96
CA MET A 1 12.65 27.93 44.34
C MET A 1 11.32 27.76 43.57
N SER A 2 11.07 28.58 42.53
CA SER A 2 9.80 28.48 41.76
C SER A 2 9.96 28.64 40.23
N ALA A 3 11.18 28.66 39.70
CA ALA A 3 11.41 28.84 38.26
C ALA A 3 11.58 27.54 37.48
N THR A 4 11.80 26.41 38.15
CA THR A 4 12.10 25.10 37.47
C THR A 4 10.86 24.31 37.10
N LEU A 5 9.69 24.59 37.66
CA LEU A 5 8.44 23.88 37.40
C LEU A 5 7.75 24.31 36.10
N ASN A 6 7.93 25.59 35.70
CA ASN A 6 7.31 26.11 34.46
C ASN A 6 7.97 25.62 33.17
N TYR A 7 9.27 25.32 33.17
CA TYR A 7 9.99 24.88 31.98
C TYR A 7 9.63 23.44 31.56
N LYS A 8 9.39 22.56 32.53
CA LYS A 8 8.97 21.16 32.24
C LYS A 8 7.54 21.04 31.74
N SER A 9 6.62 21.90 32.15
CA SER A 9 5.25 21.88 31.63
C SER A 9 5.20 22.44 30.20
N PHE A 10 5.94 23.47 29.88
CA PHE A 10 6.01 24.07 28.55
C PHE A 10 6.58 23.11 27.51
N SER A 11 7.61 22.33 27.85
CA SER A 11 8.19 21.33 26.96
C SER A 11 7.25 20.13 26.70
N LYS A 12 6.41 19.77 27.68
CA LYS A 12 5.45 18.66 27.55
C LYS A 12 4.23 19.04 26.71
N GLU A 13 3.77 20.28 26.84
CA GLU A 13 2.69 20.83 25.99
C GLU A 13 3.16 20.97 24.53
N GLN A 14 4.39 21.42 24.31
CA GLN A 14 4.99 21.50 22.98
C GLN A 14 5.06 20.12 22.31
N GLN A 15 5.53 19.09 23.03
CA GLN A 15 5.58 17.72 22.51
C GLN A 15 4.20 17.13 22.20
N THR A 16 3.18 17.48 22.98
CA THR A 16 1.81 17.07 22.71
C THR A 16 1.23 17.74 21.47
N MET A 17 1.52 19.01 21.25
CA MET A 17 1.11 19.74 20.04
C MET A 17 1.81 19.23 18.79
N ASP A 18 3.13 18.95 18.85
CA ASP A 18 3.88 18.39 17.74
C ASP A 18 3.39 16.97 17.36
N ASN A 19 2.98 16.18 18.36
CA ASN A 19 2.38 14.86 18.12
C ASN A 19 0.97 14.95 17.51
N LEU A 20 0.17 15.91 17.92
CA LEU A 20 -1.13 16.19 17.33
C LEU A 20 -0.99 16.62 15.87
N GLU A 21 -0.06 17.53 15.59
CA GLU A 21 0.22 18.00 14.22
C GLU A 21 0.53 16.85 13.29
N LYS A 22 1.40 15.91 13.72
CA LYS A 22 1.74 14.72 12.93
C LYS A 22 0.52 13.84 12.60
N GLN A 23 -0.48 13.80 13.49
CA GLN A 23 -1.71 13.04 13.26
C GLN A 23 -2.69 13.74 12.30
N LEU A 24 -2.50 15.03 12.06
CA LEU A 24 -3.30 15.85 11.15
C LEU A 24 -2.69 15.97 9.74
N ILE A 25 -1.62 15.22 9.46
CA ILE A 25 -0.94 15.21 8.16
C ILE A 25 -1.50 14.11 7.26
N CYS A 26 -1.83 14.47 6.02
CA CYS A 26 -2.21 13.53 4.99
C CYS A 26 -0.97 12.78 4.47
N PRO A 27 -0.97 11.43 4.40
CA PRO A 27 0.19 10.65 3.97
C PRO A 27 0.52 10.79 2.48
N ILE A 28 -0.34 11.43 1.69
CA ILE A 28 -0.15 11.62 0.24
C ILE A 28 0.40 13.01 -0.08
N CYS A 29 -0.30 14.07 0.32
CA CYS A 29 0.20 15.43 0.07
C CYS A 29 1.21 15.91 1.12
N LEU A 30 1.45 15.10 2.17
CA LEU A 30 2.40 15.39 3.26
C LEU A 30 2.15 16.73 3.97
N GLU A 31 0.91 17.19 3.93
CA GLU A 31 0.46 18.41 4.59
C GLU A 31 -0.74 18.14 5.49
N MET A 32 -1.05 19.14 6.32
CA MET A 32 -2.28 19.12 7.09
C MET A 32 -3.48 18.86 6.17
N PHE A 33 -4.38 17.98 6.61
CA PHE A 33 -5.52 17.60 5.79
C PHE A 33 -6.25 18.78 5.19
N THR A 34 -6.52 18.71 3.87
CA THR A 34 -7.37 19.67 3.16
C THR A 34 -8.82 19.17 3.18
N LYS A 35 -9.75 20.03 3.50
CA LYS A 35 -11.18 19.71 3.51
C LYS A 35 -11.72 19.52 2.10
N PRO A 36 -12.62 18.59 1.89
CA PRO A 36 -13.18 17.64 2.87
C PRO A 36 -12.22 16.49 3.20
N VAL A 37 -12.17 16.13 4.48
CA VAL A 37 -11.40 14.97 4.97
C VAL A 37 -12.32 13.74 4.93
N VAL A 38 -11.87 12.66 4.33
CA VAL A 38 -12.62 11.39 4.27
C VAL A 38 -12.00 10.35 5.20
N ILE A 39 -12.86 9.56 5.85
CA ILE A 39 -12.47 8.43 6.69
C ILE A 39 -12.61 7.14 5.89
N LEU A 40 -11.59 6.31 5.91
CA LEU A 40 -11.59 4.99 5.28
C LEU A 40 -12.18 3.94 6.23
N PRO A 41 -12.64 2.78 5.73
CA PRO A 41 -13.16 1.68 6.56
C PRO A 41 -12.15 1.20 7.63
N CYS A 42 -10.86 1.35 7.37
CA CYS A 42 -9.78 1.05 8.31
C CYS A 42 -9.48 2.18 9.31
N GLN A 43 -10.35 3.20 9.40
CA GLN A 43 -10.27 4.36 10.30
C GLN A 43 -9.14 5.36 10.00
N HIS A 44 -8.40 5.20 8.90
CA HIS A 44 -7.43 6.20 8.46
C HIS A 44 -8.10 7.32 7.67
N ASN A 45 -7.48 8.50 7.72
CA ASN A 45 -8.00 9.71 7.06
C ASN A 45 -7.17 10.07 5.83
N LEU A 46 -7.84 10.65 4.84
CA LEU A 46 -7.22 11.24 3.64
C LEU A 46 -7.92 12.54 3.27
N CYS A 47 -7.23 13.45 2.60
CA CYS A 47 -7.89 14.49 1.84
C CYS A 47 -8.73 13.83 0.75
N ARG A 48 -9.94 14.30 0.47
CA ARG A 48 -10.78 13.72 -0.60
C ARG A 48 -10.10 13.77 -1.96
N LYS A 49 -9.34 14.84 -2.25
CA LYS A 49 -8.55 14.94 -3.47
C LYS A 49 -7.52 13.81 -3.53
N CYS A 50 -6.71 13.62 -2.49
CA CYS A 50 -5.69 12.58 -2.44
C CYS A 50 -6.29 11.17 -2.54
N ALA A 51 -7.45 10.93 -1.93
CA ALA A 51 -8.19 9.67 -2.08
C ALA A 51 -8.63 9.45 -3.54
N SER A 52 -9.06 10.51 -4.24
CA SER A 52 -9.40 10.45 -5.66
C SER A 52 -8.18 10.16 -6.54
N ASP A 53 -7.06 10.80 -6.26
CA ASP A 53 -5.81 10.63 -7.04
C ASP A 53 -5.29 9.19 -6.93
N ILE A 54 -5.26 8.61 -5.70
CA ILE A 54 -4.91 7.20 -5.49
C ILE A 54 -5.90 6.28 -6.20
N PHE A 55 -7.19 6.55 -6.06
CA PHE A 55 -8.23 5.74 -6.69
C PHE A 55 -8.06 5.69 -8.21
N GLN A 56 -7.82 6.82 -8.85
CA GLN A 56 -7.56 6.90 -10.29
C GLN A 56 -6.26 6.16 -10.68
N ALA A 57 -5.20 6.32 -9.90
CA ALA A 57 -3.94 5.63 -10.13
C ALA A 57 -4.07 4.10 -9.99
N SER A 58 -4.89 3.63 -9.06
CA SER A 58 -5.17 2.19 -8.88
C SER A 58 -6.12 1.61 -9.94
N ASN A 59 -6.95 2.45 -10.55
CA ASN A 59 -7.99 2.04 -11.51
C ASN A 59 -7.92 2.84 -12.84
N PRO A 60 -6.81 2.75 -13.60
CA PRO A 60 -6.58 3.60 -14.77
C PRO A 60 -7.57 3.39 -15.92
N TYR A 61 -8.28 2.27 -15.94
CA TYR A 61 -9.24 1.93 -16.99
C TYR A 61 -10.70 2.24 -16.66
N LEU A 62 -10.97 2.73 -15.44
CA LEU A 62 -12.32 3.17 -15.10
C LEU A 62 -12.59 4.54 -15.74
N PRO A 63 -13.69 4.72 -16.46
CA PRO A 63 -14.00 5.99 -17.13
C PRO A 63 -14.22 7.10 -16.10
N ILE A 64 -13.42 8.16 -16.23
CA ILE A 64 -13.53 9.41 -15.45
C ILE A 64 -14.70 10.20 -16.06
N ARG A 65 -15.93 9.78 -15.84
CA ARG A 65 -17.08 10.63 -16.21
C ARG A 65 -18.02 10.75 -15.02
N GLY A 66 -18.15 11.99 -14.59
CA GLY A 66 -19.17 12.38 -13.64
C GLY A 66 -20.55 11.87 -14.05
N GLY A 67 -21.17 11.10 -13.18
CA GLY A 67 -22.60 10.92 -13.17
C GLY A 67 -23.19 9.71 -13.85
N THR A 68 -22.47 8.66 -14.21
CA THR A 68 -23.13 7.44 -14.68
C THR A 68 -22.53 6.18 -14.02
N THR A 69 -23.42 5.45 -13.42
CA THR A 69 -23.32 4.15 -12.78
C THR A 69 -22.30 3.21 -13.42
N VAL A 70 -21.13 3.09 -12.80
CA VAL A 70 -20.27 1.94 -12.99
C VAL A 70 -20.79 0.85 -12.06
N ALA A 71 -21.15 -0.30 -12.60
CA ALA A 71 -21.81 -1.40 -11.89
C ALA A 71 -20.96 -2.10 -10.82
N SER A 72 -19.71 -1.70 -10.64
CA SER A 72 -18.85 -2.09 -9.52
C SER A 72 -17.96 -0.91 -9.15
N GLY A 73 -18.06 -0.43 -7.92
CA GLY A 73 -17.11 0.51 -7.37
C GLY A 73 -15.70 -0.08 -7.47
N GLY A 74 -14.72 0.73 -7.92
CA GLY A 74 -13.33 0.31 -7.94
C GLY A 74 -12.80 0.13 -6.52
N ARG A 75 -11.56 -0.27 -6.41
CA ARG A 75 -10.88 -0.48 -5.12
C ARG A 75 -9.51 0.17 -5.13
N PHE A 76 -9.03 0.50 -3.95
CA PHE A 76 -7.65 0.91 -3.73
C PHE A 76 -7.21 0.48 -2.32
N ARG A 77 -5.93 0.53 -2.03
CA ARG A 77 -5.42 0.22 -0.68
C ARG A 77 -5.10 1.48 0.10
N CYS A 78 -5.41 1.43 1.40
CA CYS A 78 -5.06 2.51 2.31
C CYS A 78 -3.53 2.72 2.33
N PRO A 79 -3.01 3.93 2.09
CA PRO A 79 -1.56 4.17 2.08
C PRO A 79 -0.90 3.97 3.45
N SER A 80 -1.66 4.08 4.55
CA SER A 80 -1.14 3.94 5.91
C SER A 80 -1.06 2.48 6.39
N CYS A 81 -2.06 1.63 6.08
CA CYS A 81 -2.15 0.26 6.60
C CYS A 81 -2.35 -0.81 5.53
N ARG A 82 -2.41 -0.45 4.25
CA ARG A 82 -2.61 -1.34 3.11
C ARG A 82 -3.95 -2.10 3.10
N HIS A 83 -4.87 -1.74 4.00
CA HIS A 83 -6.22 -2.31 4.01
C HIS A 83 -6.92 -2.02 2.68
N GLU A 84 -7.59 -3.02 2.09
CA GLU A 84 -8.33 -2.86 0.84
C GLU A 84 -9.62 -2.07 1.09
N VAL A 85 -9.78 -0.97 0.37
CA VAL A 85 -10.95 -0.09 0.41
C VAL A 85 -11.74 -0.35 -0.86
N VAL A 86 -12.90 -0.97 -0.72
CA VAL A 86 -13.85 -1.18 -1.81
C VAL A 86 -14.84 -0.01 -1.80
N LEU A 87 -14.97 0.66 -2.93
CA LEU A 87 -15.88 1.79 -3.08
C LEU A 87 -17.20 1.33 -3.67
N ASP A 88 -18.26 2.02 -3.29
CA ASP A 88 -19.58 1.86 -3.86
C ASP A 88 -19.70 2.57 -5.24
N ARG A 89 -20.91 2.60 -5.80
CA ARG A 89 -21.23 3.30 -7.07
C ARG A 89 -20.92 4.81 -7.05
N HIS A 90 -20.78 5.41 -5.85
CA HIS A 90 -20.44 6.83 -5.70
C HIS A 90 -18.93 7.08 -5.66
N GLY A 91 -18.14 6.01 -5.67
CA GLY A 91 -16.68 6.09 -5.64
C GLY A 91 -16.17 6.79 -4.36
N VAL A 92 -15.16 7.63 -4.51
CA VAL A 92 -14.59 8.41 -3.41
C VAL A 92 -15.57 9.36 -2.74
N TYR A 93 -16.61 9.78 -3.47
CA TYR A 93 -17.67 10.65 -2.92
C TYR A 93 -18.61 9.91 -1.96
N GLY A 94 -18.69 8.59 -2.02
CA GLY A 94 -19.40 7.74 -1.06
C GLY A 94 -18.68 7.57 0.28
N LEU A 95 -17.40 7.92 0.38
CA LEU A 95 -16.66 7.87 1.63
C LEU A 95 -17.18 8.89 2.64
N GLN A 96 -17.32 8.45 3.87
CA GLN A 96 -17.78 9.28 4.97
C GLN A 96 -16.81 10.43 5.26
N ARG A 97 -17.35 11.62 5.51
CA ARG A 97 -16.60 12.79 5.92
C ARG A 97 -16.25 12.72 7.40
N ASN A 98 -15.01 13.03 7.74
CA ASN A 98 -14.58 13.13 9.14
C ASN A 98 -14.68 14.56 9.65
N LEU A 99 -15.87 14.94 10.08
CA LEU A 99 -16.14 16.28 10.61
C LEU A 99 -15.35 16.57 11.89
N LEU A 100 -15.05 15.54 12.70
CA LEU A 100 -14.26 15.72 13.93
C LEU A 100 -12.84 16.19 13.60
N VAL A 101 -12.18 15.52 12.67
CA VAL A 101 -10.84 15.91 12.21
C VAL A 101 -10.87 17.30 11.56
N GLU A 102 -11.89 17.60 10.77
CA GLU A 102 -12.04 18.93 10.16
C GLU A 102 -12.19 20.04 11.21
N ASN A 103 -12.93 19.79 12.28
CA ASN A 103 -13.09 20.74 13.39
C ASN A 103 -11.77 20.91 14.18
N ILE A 104 -11.05 19.82 14.43
CA ILE A 104 -9.73 19.88 15.09
C ILE A 104 -8.75 20.72 14.26
N ILE A 105 -8.77 20.57 12.94
CA ILE A 105 -7.94 21.38 12.03
C ILE A 105 -8.29 22.87 12.13
N ASP A 106 -9.58 23.21 12.23
CA ASP A 106 -10.00 24.61 12.37
C ASP A 106 -9.51 25.23 13.69
N ILE A 107 -9.65 24.49 14.79
CA ILE A 107 -9.16 24.91 16.11
C ILE A 107 -7.63 25.09 16.05
N TYR A 108 -6.91 24.11 15.52
CA TYR A 108 -5.46 24.17 15.39
C TYR A 108 -4.98 25.38 14.57
N LYS A 109 -5.66 25.67 13.44
CA LYS A 109 -5.35 26.85 12.62
C LYS A 109 -5.65 28.15 13.31
N GLN A 110 -6.73 28.23 14.09
CA GLN A 110 -7.05 29.41 14.89
C GLN A 110 -6.01 29.67 15.98
N GLU A 111 -5.56 28.64 16.68
CA GLU A 111 -4.50 28.75 17.70
C GLU A 111 -3.15 29.08 17.09
N SER A 112 -2.83 28.48 15.91
CA SER A 112 -1.58 28.78 15.18
C SER A 112 -1.56 30.20 14.57
N SER A 113 -2.73 30.82 14.39
CA SER A 113 -2.87 32.20 13.89
C SER A 113 -2.69 33.26 14.97
N ARG A 114 -2.45 32.88 16.25
CA ARG A 114 -2.08 33.83 17.30
C ARG A 114 -0.70 34.43 16.99
N PRO A 115 -0.52 35.73 17.21
CA PRO A 115 0.65 36.47 16.74
C PRO A 115 2.01 36.06 17.32
N GLU A 116 2.06 35.11 18.22
CA GLU A 116 3.31 34.62 18.85
C GLU A 116 4.07 33.55 18.07
N ARG A 117 3.47 32.96 17.04
CA ARG A 117 4.16 32.04 16.10
C ARG A 117 4.34 32.71 14.73
N LYS A 118 5.11 33.77 14.65
CA LYS A 118 5.75 34.17 13.40
C LYS A 118 6.76 33.08 13.10
N THR A 119 6.45 32.17 12.14
CA THR A 119 7.48 31.37 11.48
C THR A 119 8.53 32.34 10.98
N GLU A 120 9.70 32.38 11.61
CA GLU A 120 10.83 33.18 11.16
C GLU A 120 11.09 32.76 9.72
N GLN A 121 10.82 33.66 8.78
CA GLN A 121 11.12 33.42 7.39
C GLN A 121 12.64 33.28 7.28
N PRO A 122 13.14 32.25 6.60
CA PRO A 122 14.57 32.05 6.47
C PRO A 122 15.22 33.29 5.85
N MET A 123 16.28 33.75 6.49
CA MET A 123 17.08 34.92 6.06
C MET A 123 18.21 34.41 5.14
N CYS A 124 18.70 35.29 4.26
CA CYS A 124 19.82 34.97 3.39
C CYS A 124 21.13 34.94 4.20
N GLU A 125 21.96 33.94 3.97
CA GLU A 125 23.26 33.77 4.63
C GLU A 125 24.27 34.91 4.22
N GLU A 126 24.15 35.40 2.97
CA GLU A 126 25.02 36.46 2.45
C GLU A 126 24.50 37.88 2.73
N HIS A 127 23.19 38.04 2.98
CA HIS A 127 22.51 39.32 3.20
C HIS A 127 21.59 39.17 4.41
N GLU A 128 22.12 39.41 5.60
CA GLU A 128 21.49 39.17 6.91
C GLU A 128 20.10 39.82 7.08
N ASP A 129 19.87 40.98 6.42
CA ASP A 129 18.62 41.73 6.47
C ASP A 129 17.60 41.30 5.40
N GLU A 130 17.98 40.40 4.48
CA GLU A 130 17.15 39.99 3.33
C GLU A 130 16.50 38.63 3.50
N LYS A 131 15.19 38.59 3.24
CA LYS A 131 14.41 37.34 3.28
C LYS A 131 14.61 36.52 2.01
N ILE A 132 14.68 35.22 2.15
CA ILE A 132 14.65 34.29 1.03
C ILE A 132 13.24 34.29 0.45
N ASN A 133 13.05 34.80 -0.76
CA ASN A 133 11.75 34.99 -1.41
C ASN A 133 11.70 34.52 -2.87
N ILE A 134 12.84 34.23 -3.47
CA ILE A 134 12.96 33.72 -4.84
C ILE A 134 13.75 32.41 -4.89
N TYR A 135 13.61 31.68 -5.97
CA TYR A 135 14.30 30.42 -6.24
C TYR A 135 15.08 30.56 -7.54
N CYS A 136 16.36 30.25 -7.52
CA CYS A 136 17.19 30.19 -8.70
C CYS A 136 16.95 28.89 -9.46
N LEU A 137 16.44 28.97 -10.70
CA LEU A 137 16.13 27.80 -11.52
C LEU A 137 17.38 27.13 -12.13
N ASN A 138 18.47 27.86 -12.25
CA ASN A 138 19.73 27.33 -12.80
C ASN A 138 20.57 26.61 -11.73
N CYS A 139 20.60 27.16 -10.51
CA CYS A 139 21.39 26.59 -9.40
C CYS A 139 20.56 25.68 -8.49
N GLU A 140 19.24 25.67 -8.67
CA GLU A 140 18.27 24.88 -7.85
C GLU A 140 18.34 25.20 -6.35
N VAL A 141 18.55 26.48 -6.00
CA VAL A 141 18.64 26.93 -4.61
C VAL A 141 17.71 28.11 -4.33
N PRO A 142 17.13 28.17 -3.12
CA PRO A 142 16.41 29.35 -2.66
C PRO A 142 17.40 30.51 -2.41
N THR A 143 17.02 31.71 -2.76
CA THR A 143 17.90 32.90 -2.67
C THR A 143 17.09 34.17 -2.38
N CYS A 144 17.76 35.26 -2.06
CA CYS A 144 17.14 36.56 -1.86
C CYS A 144 17.26 37.46 -3.12
N SER A 145 16.51 38.54 -3.12
CA SER A 145 16.50 39.51 -4.22
C SER A 145 17.86 40.20 -4.42
N MET A 146 18.63 40.42 -3.37
CA MET A 146 19.96 41.04 -3.44
C MET A 146 20.98 40.10 -4.12
N CYS A 147 20.96 38.80 -3.83
CA CYS A 147 21.79 37.82 -4.53
C CYS A 147 21.49 37.75 -6.04
N LYS A 148 20.23 38.00 -6.45
CA LYS A 148 19.85 38.09 -7.85
C LYS A 148 20.36 39.35 -8.53
N VAL A 149 20.33 40.48 -7.84
CA VAL A 149 20.69 41.79 -8.44
C VAL A 149 22.23 42.00 -8.46
N PHE A 150 22.87 41.72 -7.32
CA PHE A 150 24.29 42.06 -7.12
C PHE A 150 25.20 40.86 -6.84
N GLY A 151 24.63 39.67 -6.55
CA GLY A 151 25.38 38.49 -6.13
C GLY A 151 25.55 37.43 -7.23
N ALA A 152 25.80 36.20 -6.79
CA ALA A 152 26.14 35.05 -7.62
C ALA A 152 25.05 34.64 -8.64
N HIS A 153 23.81 35.09 -8.47
CA HIS A 153 22.67 34.68 -9.29
C HIS A 153 22.24 35.74 -10.32
N LYS A 154 23.11 36.74 -10.61
CA LYS A 154 22.79 37.87 -11.49
C LYS A 154 22.29 37.44 -12.88
N ASP A 155 22.93 36.47 -13.50
CA ASP A 155 22.60 35.99 -14.84
C ASP A 155 21.69 34.77 -14.86
N CYS A 156 21.29 34.28 -13.69
CA CYS A 156 20.44 33.11 -13.55
C CYS A 156 18.95 33.43 -13.76
N GLN A 157 18.18 32.46 -14.22
CA GLN A 157 16.74 32.55 -14.22
C GLN A 157 16.20 32.29 -12.81
N VAL A 158 15.26 33.11 -12.39
CA VAL A 158 14.66 33.00 -11.06
C VAL A 158 13.12 33.00 -11.14
N ALA A 159 12.48 32.41 -10.16
CA ALA A 159 11.03 32.42 -10.01
C ALA A 159 10.66 32.69 -8.54
N PRO A 160 9.44 33.18 -8.25
CA PRO A 160 8.98 33.32 -6.89
C PRO A 160 9.04 31.97 -6.15
N LEU A 161 9.63 31.96 -4.96
CA LEU A 161 9.82 30.73 -4.17
C LEU A 161 8.47 30.00 -3.91
N SER A 162 7.41 30.76 -3.63
CA SER A 162 6.08 30.20 -3.43
C SER A 162 5.55 29.44 -4.66
N ASN A 163 5.79 29.95 -5.85
CA ASN A 163 5.31 29.31 -7.10
C ASN A 163 6.08 28.01 -7.38
N VAL A 164 7.40 28.05 -7.19
CA VAL A 164 8.25 26.85 -7.36
C VAL A 164 7.87 25.78 -6.33
N TYR A 165 7.71 26.19 -5.08
CA TYR A 165 7.27 25.30 -4.00
C TYR A 165 5.92 24.62 -4.32
N GLN A 166 4.91 25.38 -4.74
CA GLN A 166 3.59 24.82 -5.06
C GLN A 166 3.65 23.84 -6.23
N ARG A 167 4.45 24.16 -7.26
CA ARG A 167 4.64 23.26 -8.41
C ARG A 167 5.32 21.96 -7.99
N GLN A 168 6.49 22.04 -7.36
CA GLN A 168 7.24 20.86 -6.93
C GLN A 168 6.45 19.99 -5.96
N LYS A 169 5.70 20.63 -5.06
CA LYS A 169 4.79 19.94 -4.15
C LYS A 169 3.69 19.17 -4.88
N SER A 170 3.06 19.79 -5.90
CA SER A 170 2.04 19.10 -6.70
C SER A 170 2.65 17.92 -7.43
N GLU A 171 3.79 18.09 -8.09
CA GLU A 171 4.51 17.03 -8.80
C GLU A 171 4.89 15.87 -7.86
N LEU A 172 5.36 16.17 -6.65
CA LEU A 172 5.67 15.17 -5.64
C LEU A 172 4.41 14.42 -5.16
N SER A 173 3.33 15.13 -4.88
CA SER A 173 2.05 14.53 -4.45
C SER A 173 1.48 13.61 -5.53
N ASP A 174 1.51 14.03 -6.78
CA ASP A 174 1.05 13.24 -7.93
C ASP A 174 1.93 11.99 -8.11
N GLY A 175 3.27 12.15 -7.98
CA GLY A 175 4.22 11.05 -8.00
C GLY A 175 3.96 10.00 -6.91
N ILE A 176 3.70 10.45 -5.68
CA ILE A 176 3.36 9.58 -4.55
C ILE A 176 2.06 8.82 -4.85
N ALA A 177 1.03 9.49 -5.33
CA ALA A 177 -0.25 8.85 -5.68
C ALA A 177 -0.09 7.75 -6.74
N VAL A 178 0.71 8.03 -7.79
CA VAL A 178 1.04 7.07 -8.85
C VAL A 178 1.80 5.85 -8.29
N LEU A 179 2.81 6.08 -7.44
CA LEU A 179 3.58 5.00 -6.82
C LEU A 179 2.71 4.12 -5.91
N VAL A 180 1.85 4.73 -5.08
CA VAL A 180 0.92 3.98 -4.21
C VAL A 180 -0.02 3.12 -5.06
N GLY A 181 -0.63 3.68 -6.11
CA GLY A 181 -1.51 2.94 -7.01
C GLY A 181 -0.80 1.84 -7.80
N SER A 182 0.44 2.06 -8.24
CA SER A 182 1.25 1.06 -8.94
C SER A 182 1.62 -0.10 -8.02
N ASN A 183 2.05 0.20 -6.78
CA ASN A 183 2.36 -0.81 -5.79
C ASN A 183 1.14 -1.67 -5.43
N ASP A 184 -0.04 -1.05 -5.35
CA ASP A 184 -1.30 -1.76 -5.11
C ASP A 184 -1.62 -2.77 -6.24
N ARG A 185 -1.44 -2.36 -7.50
CA ARG A 185 -1.63 -3.26 -8.65
C ARG A 185 -0.66 -4.44 -8.64
N VAL A 186 0.63 -4.18 -8.40
CA VAL A 186 1.65 -5.24 -8.31
C VAL A 186 1.31 -6.21 -7.19
N GLN A 187 0.94 -5.73 -6.02
CA GLN A 187 0.54 -6.57 -4.90
C GLN A 187 -0.71 -7.42 -5.23
N GLY A 188 -1.65 -6.87 -5.97
CA GLY A 188 -2.82 -7.61 -6.46
C GLY A 188 -2.43 -8.76 -7.39
N ILE A 189 -1.50 -8.53 -8.33
CA ILE A 189 -0.97 -9.56 -9.24
C ILE A 189 -0.24 -10.66 -8.45
N VAL A 190 0.62 -10.29 -7.50
CA VAL A 190 1.35 -11.24 -6.65
C VAL A 190 0.36 -12.15 -5.90
N THR A 191 -0.64 -11.58 -5.24
CA THR A 191 -1.67 -12.35 -4.52
C THR A 191 -2.41 -13.31 -5.45
N GLN A 192 -2.75 -12.88 -6.66
CA GLN A 192 -3.43 -13.72 -7.66
C GLN A 192 -2.54 -14.87 -8.13
N LEU A 193 -1.25 -14.62 -8.35
CA LEU A 193 -0.29 -15.66 -8.74
C LEU A 193 -0.11 -16.69 -7.62
N GLU A 194 0.04 -16.26 -6.37
CA GLU A 194 0.15 -17.15 -5.21
C GLU A 194 -1.08 -18.06 -5.07
N GLU A 195 -2.29 -17.52 -5.27
CA GLU A 195 -3.52 -18.31 -5.24
C GLU A 195 -3.60 -19.31 -6.42
N THR A 196 -3.15 -18.89 -7.60
CA THR A 196 -3.08 -19.77 -8.78
C THR A 196 -2.10 -20.91 -8.54
N CYS A 197 -0.91 -20.65 -8.01
CA CYS A 197 0.07 -21.68 -7.66
C CYS A 197 -0.52 -22.70 -6.68
N ARG A 198 -1.15 -22.24 -5.60
CA ARG A 198 -1.80 -23.11 -4.62
C ARG A 198 -2.87 -24.00 -5.27
N THR A 199 -3.70 -23.42 -6.14
CA THR A 199 -4.75 -24.17 -6.86
C THR A 199 -4.16 -25.25 -7.77
N VAL A 200 -3.06 -24.94 -8.47
CA VAL A 200 -2.34 -25.91 -9.31
C VAL A 200 -1.76 -27.04 -8.47
N GLU A 201 -1.11 -26.73 -7.35
CA GLU A 201 -0.55 -27.73 -6.43
C GLU A 201 -1.63 -28.68 -5.89
N GLU A 202 -2.77 -28.16 -5.45
CA GLU A 202 -3.90 -28.94 -4.98
C GLU A 202 -4.49 -29.81 -6.10
N CYS A 203 -4.58 -29.29 -7.32
CA CYS A 203 -5.04 -30.03 -8.48
C CYS A 203 -4.07 -31.18 -8.84
N CYS A 204 -2.77 -30.90 -8.86
CA CYS A 204 -1.73 -31.90 -9.12
C CYS A 204 -1.76 -33.03 -8.06
N LYS A 205 -1.88 -32.68 -6.78
CA LYS A 205 -1.99 -33.64 -5.69
C LYS A 205 -3.20 -34.53 -5.86
N ARG A 206 -4.36 -33.98 -6.14
CA ARG A 206 -5.61 -34.73 -6.39
C ARG A 206 -5.50 -35.64 -7.59
N GLN A 207 -4.91 -35.17 -8.70
CA GLN A 207 -4.72 -35.99 -9.89
C GLN A 207 -3.75 -37.16 -9.63
N LYS A 208 -2.69 -36.92 -8.87
CA LYS A 208 -1.75 -37.99 -8.46
C LYS A 208 -2.44 -39.03 -7.59
N GLU A 209 -3.25 -38.63 -6.63
CA GLU A 209 -4.02 -39.52 -5.77
C GLU A 209 -5.00 -40.39 -6.60
N GLN A 210 -5.77 -39.77 -7.49
CA GLN A 210 -6.70 -40.47 -8.39
C GLN A 210 -5.97 -41.46 -9.33
N LEU A 211 -4.78 -41.09 -9.78
CA LEU A 211 -3.98 -42.01 -10.61
C LEU A 211 -3.50 -43.23 -9.81
N CYS A 212 -3.01 -43.00 -8.59
CA CYS A 212 -2.62 -44.11 -7.71
C CYS A 212 -3.79 -45.04 -7.39
N GLU A 213 -4.95 -44.51 -7.06
CA GLU A 213 -6.18 -45.30 -6.82
C GLU A 213 -6.55 -46.16 -8.04
N LYS A 214 -6.44 -45.62 -9.28
CA LYS A 214 -6.70 -46.39 -10.50
C LYS A 214 -5.68 -47.49 -10.71
N PHE A 215 -4.41 -47.25 -10.42
CA PHE A 215 -3.40 -48.29 -10.49
C PHE A 215 -3.63 -49.39 -9.45
N ASP A 216 -3.94 -49.04 -8.22
CA ASP A 216 -4.24 -49.99 -7.16
C ASP A 216 -5.45 -50.85 -7.53
N TYR A 217 -6.49 -50.27 -8.12
CA TYR A 217 -7.66 -51.00 -8.64
C TYR A 217 -7.28 -51.97 -9.77
N LEU A 218 -6.47 -51.52 -10.73
CA LEU A 218 -6.01 -52.41 -11.83
C LEU A 218 -5.14 -53.55 -11.32
N TYR A 219 -4.29 -53.27 -10.34
CA TYR A 219 -3.47 -54.30 -9.69
C TYR A 219 -4.35 -55.34 -9.00
N ALA A 220 -5.37 -54.91 -8.27
CA ALA A 220 -6.29 -55.82 -7.61
C ALA A 220 -7.00 -56.77 -8.63
N ILE A 221 -7.46 -56.26 -9.78
CA ILE A 221 -8.07 -57.04 -10.83
C ILE A 221 -7.06 -58.06 -11.43
N LEU A 222 -5.82 -57.62 -11.67
CA LEU A 222 -4.79 -58.52 -12.22
C LEU A 222 -4.42 -59.64 -11.24
N GLU A 223 -4.32 -59.38 -9.96
CA GLU A 223 -4.09 -60.35 -8.90
C GLU A 223 -5.24 -61.35 -8.80
N GLU A 224 -6.48 -60.91 -8.85
CA GLU A 224 -7.66 -61.76 -8.83
C GLU A 224 -7.72 -62.68 -10.07
N ARG A 225 -7.44 -62.17 -11.27
CA ARG A 225 -7.36 -62.97 -12.48
C ARG A 225 -6.21 -64.00 -12.45
N LYS A 226 -5.07 -63.63 -11.92
CA LYS A 226 -3.93 -64.49 -11.72
C LYS A 226 -4.28 -65.63 -10.78
N ALA A 227 -4.92 -65.37 -9.66
CA ALA A 227 -5.39 -66.37 -8.69
C ALA A 227 -6.41 -67.35 -9.36
N GLY A 228 -7.39 -66.81 -10.12
CA GLY A 228 -8.36 -67.57 -10.84
C GLY A 228 -7.72 -68.47 -11.94
N SER A 229 -6.72 -67.98 -12.67
CA SER A 229 -5.97 -68.74 -13.67
C SER A 229 -5.13 -69.88 -13.06
N GLN A 230 -4.56 -69.62 -11.87
CA GLN A 230 -3.81 -70.68 -11.13
C GLN A 230 -4.71 -71.78 -10.61
N LEU A 231 -5.94 -71.47 -10.18
CA LEU A 231 -6.94 -72.48 -9.82
C LEU A 231 -7.37 -73.32 -10.99
N LEU A 232 -7.46 -72.79 -12.19
CA LEU A 232 -7.80 -73.54 -13.42
C LEU A 232 -6.66 -74.43 -13.93
N THR A 233 -5.40 -74.03 -13.69
CA THR A 233 -4.22 -74.85 -14.08
C THR A 233 -3.83 -75.84 -13.01
N SER A 234 -4.32 -75.71 -11.77
CA SER A 234 -4.03 -76.60 -10.62
C SER A 234 -5.12 -77.61 -10.37
N GLY A 235 -5.95 -77.95 -11.38
CA GLY A 235 -6.91 -79.08 -11.33
C GLY A 235 -6.23 -80.43 -11.13
N GLY A 236 -5.62 -80.68 -10.04
CA GLY A 236 -4.97 -81.87 -9.59
C GLY A 236 -3.87 -81.63 -8.60
N PHE A 237 -4.17 -81.93 -7.36
CA PHE A 237 -3.31 -81.97 -6.17
C PHE A 237 -3.39 -80.77 -5.20
N ALA A 238 -4.10 -81.04 -4.14
CA ALA A 238 -4.04 -80.25 -2.90
C ALA A 238 -2.66 -80.34 -2.27
N ILE A 239 -2.00 -79.17 -2.04
CA ILE A 239 -0.99 -79.03 -0.98
C ILE A 239 -1.17 -77.64 -0.35
N MET A 240 -1.54 -77.69 0.92
CA MET A 240 -1.46 -76.55 1.85
C MET A 240 0.01 -76.07 1.90
N SER A 241 0.20 -74.77 1.81
CA SER A 241 1.05 -74.05 2.74
C SER A 241 1.47 -72.66 2.28
N HIS A 242 1.48 -71.76 3.25
CA HIS A 242 2.21 -70.51 3.38
C HIS A 242 1.78 -69.30 2.57
N LYS A 243 1.16 -68.35 3.32
CA LYS A 243 1.10 -66.93 3.00
C LYS A 243 2.50 -66.32 2.96
N PRO A 244 2.92 -65.68 1.86
CA PRO A 244 4.02 -64.72 1.95
C PRO A 244 3.49 -63.36 2.41
N SER A 245 4.05 -62.83 3.49
CA SER A 245 3.84 -61.45 3.90
C SER A 245 4.50 -60.54 2.90
N LEU A 246 3.71 -59.83 2.10
CA LEU A 246 4.22 -58.80 1.22
C LEU A 246 4.60 -57.55 2.08
N ARG A 247 5.90 -57.32 2.26
CA ARG A 247 6.46 -56.05 2.69
C ARG A 247 6.12 -55.00 1.64
N ARG A 248 5.34 -53.99 2.06
CA ARG A 248 5.17 -52.72 1.30
C ARG A 248 6.56 -52.09 1.13
N SER A 249 7.12 -52.17 -0.06
CA SER A 249 8.25 -51.32 -0.46
C SER A 249 7.72 -49.89 -0.65
N LYS A 250 8.06 -49.02 0.27
CA LYS A 250 7.89 -47.58 0.08
C LYS A 250 8.81 -47.15 -1.06
N LEU A 251 8.25 -46.81 -2.20
CA LEU A 251 8.97 -46.05 -3.21
C LEU A 251 9.19 -44.64 -2.63
N HIS A 252 10.41 -44.36 -2.21
CA HIS A 252 10.90 -43.02 -1.97
C HIS A 252 11.01 -42.29 -3.30
N PHE A 253 10.08 -41.39 -3.55
CA PHE A 253 10.30 -40.32 -4.53
C PHE A 253 11.25 -39.31 -3.90
N ILE A 254 12.37 -39.11 -4.57
CA ILE A 254 13.35 -38.09 -4.24
C ILE A 254 12.72 -36.72 -4.50
N ASP A 255 12.42 -35.95 -3.45
CA ASP A 255 12.13 -34.54 -3.58
C ASP A 255 13.43 -33.84 -3.94
N HIS A 256 13.52 -33.34 -5.16
CA HIS A 256 14.49 -32.33 -5.53
C HIS A 256 13.90 -30.97 -5.16
N GLU A 257 14.29 -30.44 -4.00
CA GLU A 257 14.27 -29.03 -3.70
C GLU A 257 15.27 -28.29 -4.60
N THR A 258 14.79 -27.30 -5.32
CA THR A 258 15.52 -26.09 -5.69
C THR A 258 14.54 -24.93 -5.71
#